data_689029df984c02ed1732049d95cfc068
#
_entry.id   689029df984c02ed1732049d95cfc068
#
_cell.length_a   1.000
_cell.length_b   1.000
_cell.length_c   1.000
_cell.angle_alpha   90.00
_cell.angle_beta   90.00
_cell.angle_gamma   90.00
#
_symmetry.space_group_name_H-M   'P 1'
#
loop_
_entity.id
_entity.type
_entity.pdbx_description
1 polymer ?
#
loop_
_entity_poly.entity_id
_entity_poly.type
_entity_poly.pdbx_seq_one_letter_code
_entity_poly.pdbx_strand_id
1 'polypeptide(L)'
;YQPSGVEPDRYGVTFTEDRAEFVRRDGAITTILEVIVSPENDAEVRRVSVSNAGARVREIELTSYAELVLATPAADAAHPAFSRLFVQTEYVARMGAILATRRRRSPAEPETWAAHLAVVEGEETGEPEIETDRARFLGRGRDVRDPIAVMDGRPLSNTVGTVLDPVFALRRRVRIPPGRTVHVAFWTVVASSRTDVLDLVDKHHDTTAFDRAATLAWTQAQVQLSHLGVDPEEANLFQRLAGHLIYAGPGMRPSSGTIRRGGGAPPGLWSQGISGDLPI
;
A
#
# COMPACT_ATOMS: atom_id res chain seq x y z
N TYR A 1 0.89 7.56 9.17
CA TYR A 1 -0.44 8.13 9.26
C TYR A 1 -1.36 7.20 10.06
N GLN A 2 -2.01 7.69 11.09
CA GLN A 2 -2.88 6.91 11.98
C GLN A 2 -4.27 7.54 12.01
N PRO A 3 -5.30 6.84 11.52
CA PRO A 3 -6.68 7.25 11.72
C PRO A 3 -6.98 7.41 13.22
N SER A 4 -7.85 8.34 13.57
CA SER A 4 -8.22 8.70 14.93
C SER A 4 -7.14 9.36 15.80
N GLY A 5 -5.88 9.44 15.37
CA GLY A 5 -4.80 10.14 16.10
C GLY A 5 -4.50 9.61 17.51
N VAL A 6 -4.88 8.37 17.83
CA VAL A 6 -4.61 7.76 19.12
C VAL A 6 -3.13 7.38 19.22
N GLU A 7 -2.44 7.92 20.21
CA GLU A 7 -1.04 7.59 20.46
C GLU A 7 -0.92 6.14 20.94
N PRO A 8 -0.01 5.33 20.37
CA PRO A 8 0.25 3.97 20.82
C PRO A 8 1.15 3.94 22.05
N ASP A 9 1.10 2.85 22.83
CA ASP A 9 2.06 2.63 23.92
C ASP A 9 3.48 2.44 23.38
N ARG A 10 3.60 1.85 22.21
CA ARG A 10 4.87 1.67 21.47
C ARG A 10 4.63 1.68 19.98
N TYR A 11 5.53 2.35 19.26
CA TYR A 11 5.57 2.33 17.81
C TYR A 11 7.01 2.18 17.33
N GLY A 12 7.22 1.35 16.31
CA GLY A 12 8.51 1.13 15.67
C GLY A 12 8.35 0.90 14.18
N VAL A 13 9.34 1.31 13.41
CA VAL A 13 9.40 1.08 11.96
C VAL A 13 10.77 0.56 11.62
N THR A 14 10.82 -0.49 10.81
CA THR A 14 12.05 -1.07 10.27
C THR A 14 11.91 -1.18 8.76
N PHE A 15 12.91 -0.72 8.05
CA PHE A 15 13.05 -0.92 6.60
C PHE A 15 14.24 -1.81 6.35
N THR A 16 14.01 -2.87 5.59
CA THR A 16 15.06 -3.76 5.07
C THR A 16 14.99 -3.76 3.54
N GLU A 17 15.90 -4.43 2.87
CA GLU A 17 15.99 -4.45 1.42
C GLU A 17 14.79 -5.14 0.76
N ASP A 18 14.10 -6.00 1.50
CA ASP A 18 12.99 -6.83 1.02
C ASP A 18 11.62 -6.41 1.53
N ARG A 19 11.55 -5.64 2.64
CA ARG A 19 10.27 -5.28 3.26
C ARG A 19 10.31 -4.01 4.09
N ALA A 20 9.12 -3.47 4.37
CA ALA A 20 8.90 -2.50 5.42
C ALA A 20 8.06 -3.14 6.54
N GLU A 21 8.46 -2.98 7.79
CA GLU A 21 7.76 -3.48 8.96
C GLU A 21 7.37 -2.33 9.89
N PHE A 22 6.12 -2.33 10.34
CA PHE A 22 5.58 -1.38 11.30
C PHE A 22 5.02 -2.14 12.49
N VAL A 23 5.54 -1.87 13.67
CA VAL A 23 5.09 -2.49 14.92
C VAL A 23 4.37 -1.47 15.77
N ARG A 24 3.15 -1.77 16.18
CA ARG A 24 2.33 -0.95 17.06
C ARG A 24 1.83 -1.78 18.24
N ARG A 25 1.89 -1.21 19.43
CA ARG A 25 1.29 -1.81 20.62
C ARG A 25 0.30 -0.85 21.27
N ASP A 26 -0.89 -1.38 21.56
CA ASP A 26 -1.97 -0.71 22.29
C ASP A 26 -2.46 -1.63 23.42
N GLY A 27 -2.01 -1.39 24.63
CA GLY A 27 -2.30 -2.25 25.78
C GLY A 27 -1.81 -3.69 25.57
N ALA A 28 -2.76 -4.60 25.53
CA ALA A 28 -2.50 -6.03 25.34
C ALA A 28 -2.51 -6.47 23.87
N ILE A 29 -2.78 -5.56 22.94
CA ILE A 29 -2.79 -5.85 21.50
C ILE A 29 -1.49 -5.36 20.87
N THR A 30 -0.85 -6.25 20.13
CA THR A 30 0.30 -5.91 19.29
C THR A 30 -0.11 -6.14 17.83
N THR A 31 0.07 -5.12 17.01
CA THR A 31 -0.16 -5.17 15.57
C THR A 31 1.17 -5.02 14.84
N ILE A 32 1.47 -5.94 13.92
CA ILE A 32 2.61 -5.87 13.03
C ILE A 32 2.05 -5.78 11.61
N LEU A 33 2.45 -4.75 10.88
CA LEU A 33 2.19 -4.61 9.45
C LEU A 33 3.50 -4.82 8.69
N GLU A 34 3.52 -5.83 7.82
CA GLU A 34 4.60 -6.09 6.88
C GLU A 34 4.15 -5.74 5.47
N VAL A 35 4.96 -4.99 4.75
CA VAL A 35 4.70 -4.61 3.35
C VAL A 35 5.80 -5.20 2.48
N ILE A 36 5.40 -6.00 1.49
CA ILE A 36 6.31 -6.70 0.57
C ILE A 36 5.81 -6.51 -0.85
N VAL A 37 6.74 -6.24 -1.78
CA VAL A 37 6.47 -6.26 -3.21
C VAL A 37 6.91 -7.62 -3.76
N SER A 38 6.03 -8.27 -4.52
CA SER A 38 6.34 -9.57 -5.11
C SER A 38 7.40 -9.42 -6.21
N PRO A 39 8.46 -10.24 -6.21
CA PRO A 39 9.42 -10.25 -7.31
C PRO A 39 8.98 -11.06 -8.53
N GLU A 40 7.88 -11.82 -8.43
CA GLU A 40 7.41 -12.69 -9.51
C GLU A 40 6.38 -12.04 -10.43
N ASN A 41 5.64 -11.04 -9.91
CA ASN A 41 4.54 -10.40 -10.62
C ASN A 41 4.24 -9.03 -10.02
N ASP A 42 3.42 -8.23 -10.72
CA ASP A 42 3.03 -6.89 -10.28
C ASP A 42 2.02 -6.99 -9.12
N ALA A 43 2.54 -7.28 -7.94
CA ALA A 43 1.76 -7.47 -6.72
C ALA A 43 2.46 -6.88 -5.49
N GLU A 44 1.68 -6.25 -4.63
CA GLU A 44 2.06 -5.82 -3.29
C GLU A 44 1.19 -6.57 -2.28
N VAL A 45 1.79 -6.99 -1.18
CA VAL A 45 1.06 -7.55 -0.03
C VAL A 45 1.34 -6.75 1.23
N ARG A 46 0.28 -6.52 1.99
CA ARG A 46 0.28 -5.93 3.33
C ARG A 46 -0.28 -6.96 4.30
N ARG A 47 0.59 -7.67 5.01
CA ARG A 47 0.16 -8.61 6.06
C ARG A 47 0.06 -7.88 7.39
N VAL A 48 -1.14 -7.92 7.97
CA VAL A 48 -1.42 -7.42 9.32
C VAL A 48 -1.49 -8.61 10.26
N SER A 49 -0.55 -8.71 11.18
CA SER A 49 -0.52 -9.72 12.25
C SER A 49 -0.99 -9.07 13.54
N VAL A 50 -2.07 -9.58 14.14
CA VAL A 50 -2.64 -9.04 15.37
C VAL A 50 -2.55 -10.09 16.46
N SER A 51 -1.79 -9.78 17.52
CA SER A 51 -1.58 -10.65 18.68
C SER A 51 -2.33 -10.12 19.90
N ASN A 52 -3.02 -11.00 20.63
CA ASN A 52 -3.74 -10.68 21.84
C ASN A 52 -3.05 -11.29 23.07
N ALA A 53 -2.26 -10.50 23.80
CA ALA A 53 -1.62 -10.90 25.05
C ALA A 53 -2.53 -10.71 26.28
N GLY A 54 -3.77 -10.26 26.09
CA GLY A 54 -4.76 -10.06 27.16
C GLY A 54 -5.46 -11.36 27.58
N ALA A 55 -6.26 -11.26 28.65
CA ALA A 55 -7.02 -12.38 29.19
C ALA A 55 -8.42 -12.57 28.57
N ARG A 56 -8.84 -11.67 27.68
CA ARG A 56 -10.17 -11.70 27.05
C ARG A 56 -10.04 -11.90 25.55
N VAL A 57 -11.00 -12.61 24.97
CA VAL A 57 -11.18 -12.68 23.50
C VAL A 57 -11.39 -11.26 22.96
N ARG A 58 -10.79 -10.96 21.83
CA ARG A 58 -10.98 -9.71 21.10
C ARG A 58 -11.61 -9.99 19.73
N GLU A 59 -12.55 -9.16 19.34
CA GLU A 59 -13.04 -9.06 17.96
C GLU A 59 -12.52 -7.74 17.39
N ILE A 60 -11.85 -7.82 16.24
CA ILE A 60 -11.18 -6.68 15.62
C ILE A 60 -11.56 -6.63 14.16
N GLU A 61 -11.90 -5.43 13.71
CA GLU A 61 -12.11 -5.13 12.29
C GLU A 61 -10.82 -4.60 11.68
N LEU A 62 -10.38 -5.21 10.60
CA LEU A 62 -9.26 -4.76 9.79
C LEU A 62 -9.81 -4.28 8.44
N THR A 63 -9.58 -3.01 8.14
CA THR A 63 -10.07 -2.39 6.91
C THR A 63 -8.87 -1.86 6.12
N SER A 64 -8.69 -2.37 4.90
CA SER A 64 -7.75 -1.79 3.95
C SER A 64 -8.36 -0.55 3.29
N TYR A 65 -7.50 0.35 2.81
CA TYR A 65 -7.93 1.50 2.01
C TYR A 65 -6.82 1.88 1.02
N ALA A 66 -7.18 2.03 -0.25
CA ALA A 66 -6.29 2.54 -1.29
C ALA A 66 -7.08 3.34 -2.33
N GLU A 67 -6.60 4.53 -2.69
CA GLU A 67 -7.19 5.34 -3.75
C GLU A 67 -6.77 4.82 -5.13
N LEU A 68 -7.72 4.76 -6.06
CA LEU A 68 -7.50 4.23 -7.40
C LEU A 68 -7.29 5.36 -8.41
N VAL A 69 -6.22 5.26 -9.17
CA VAL A 69 -5.91 6.20 -10.24
C VAL A 69 -5.89 5.51 -11.61
N LEU A 70 -5.18 4.40 -11.75
CA LEU A 70 -5.02 3.60 -12.97
C LEU A 70 -4.69 4.46 -14.21
N ALA A 71 -3.87 5.48 -14.02
CA ALA A 71 -3.43 6.40 -15.05
C ALA A 71 -1.97 6.80 -14.80
N THR A 72 -1.31 7.37 -15.82
CA THR A 72 0.04 7.89 -15.64
C THR A 72 0.05 9.06 -14.65
N PRO A 73 1.14 9.25 -13.87
CA PRO A 73 1.26 10.36 -12.92
C PRO A 73 0.99 11.73 -13.57
N ALA A 74 1.46 11.93 -14.80
CA ALA A 74 1.22 13.17 -15.53
C ALA A 74 -0.26 13.41 -15.86
N ALA A 75 -1.01 12.37 -16.23
CA ALA A 75 -2.43 12.47 -16.52
C ALA A 75 -3.25 12.73 -15.24
N ASP A 76 -2.88 12.10 -14.13
CA ASP A 76 -3.53 12.33 -12.84
C ASP A 76 -3.23 13.75 -12.32
N ALA A 77 -1.98 14.21 -12.38
CA ALA A 77 -1.60 15.55 -11.95
C ALA A 77 -2.28 16.65 -12.79
N ALA A 78 -2.50 16.44 -14.09
CA ALA A 78 -3.16 17.41 -14.96
C ALA A 78 -4.66 17.57 -14.65
N HIS A 79 -5.38 16.45 -14.45
CA HIS A 79 -6.83 16.45 -14.25
C HIS A 79 -7.28 15.28 -13.37
N PRO A 80 -6.99 15.26 -12.06
CA PRO A 80 -7.21 14.09 -11.19
C PRO A 80 -8.68 13.66 -11.12
N ALA A 81 -9.61 14.59 -10.93
CA ALA A 81 -11.04 14.28 -10.87
C ALA A 81 -11.56 13.68 -12.19
N PHE A 82 -11.13 14.22 -13.32
CA PHE A 82 -11.53 13.70 -14.63
C PHE A 82 -10.93 12.33 -14.91
N SER A 83 -9.67 12.10 -14.51
CA SER A 83 -8.99 10.81 -14.71
C SER A 83 -9.74 9.67 -14.03
N ARG A 84 -10.24 9.90 -12.83
CA ARG A 84 -10.91 8.89 -11.98
C ARG A 84 -12.29 8.48 -12.46
N LEU A 85 -12.99 9.35 -13.22
CA LEU A 85 -14.33 9.06 -13.77
C LEU A 85 -14.36 7.85 -14.74
N PHE A 86 -13.22 7.44 -15.25
CA PHE A 86 -13.13 6.31 -16.18
C PHE A 86 -12.82 4.98 -15.49
N VAL A 87 -12.65 4.98 -14.19
CA VAL A 87 -12.43 3.76 -13.42
C VAL A 87 -13.77 3.09 -13.14
N GLN A 88 -13.84 1.80 -13.36
CA GLN A 88 -14.97 0.94 -13.05
C GLN A 88 -14.52 -0.15 -12.09
N THR A 89 -15.35 -0.48 -11.12
CA THR A 89 -15.07 -1.51 -10.13
C THR A 89 -16.11 -2.63 -10.20
N GLU A 90 -15.69 -3.85 -9.89
CA GLU A 90 -16.57 -5.01 -9.73
C GLU A 90 -16.14 -5.83 -8.51
N TYR A 91 -17.08 -6.56 -7.92
CA TYR A 91 -16.76 -7.51 -6.86
C TYR A 91 -16.99 -8.95 -7.34
N VAL A 92 -15.94 -9.75 -7.31
CA VAL A 92 -15.99 -11.18 -7.67
C VAL A 92 -16.16 -12.01 -6.41
N ALA A 93 -17.40 -12.20 -5.98
CA ALA A 93 -17.74 -12.82 -4.69
C ALA A 93 -17.09 -14.19 -4.47
N ARG A 94 -17.03 -15.05 -5.51
CA ARG A 94 -16.41 -16.37 -5.43
C ARG A 94 -14.93 -16.34 -5.07
N MET A 95 -14.24 -15.22 -5.33
CA MET A 95 -12.81 -15.01 -5.06
C MET A 95 -12.58 -13.99 -3.94
N GLY A 96 -13.64 -13.40 -3.38
CA GLY A 96 -13.53 -12.37 -2.34
C GLY A 96 -12.72 -11.14 -2.77
N ALA A 97 -12.67 -10.85 -4.06
CA ALA A 97 -11.80 -9.82 -4.64
C ALA A 97 -12.58 -8.67 -5.26
N ILE A 98 -12.12 -7.45 -5.04
CA ILE A 98 -12.55 -6.25 -5.77
C ILE A 98 -11.62 -6.09 -6.97
N LEU A 99 -12.19 -5.98 -8.18
CA LEU A 99 -11.46 -5.65 -9.38
C LEU A 99 -11.72 -4.21 -9.78
N ALA A 100 -10.74 -3.58 -10.41
CA ALA A 100 -10.89 -2.27 -11.03
C ALA A 100 -10.21 -2.24 -12.39
N THR A 101 -10.82 -1.55 -13.33
CA THR A 101 -10.24 -1.24 -14.63
C THR A 101 -10.53 0.19 -15.02
N ARG A 102 -9.69 0.76 -15.85
CA ARG A 102 -9.93 2.09 -16.42
C ARG A 102 -10.31 1.96 -17.89
N ARG A 103 -11.48 2.50 -18.24
CA ARG A 103 -11.90 2.55 -19.64
C ARG A 103 -10.90 3.32 -20.49
N ARG A 104 -10.37 2.69 -21.51
CA ARG A 104 -9.43 3.31 -22.45
C ARG A 104 -10.09 4.44 -23.24
N ARG A 105 -9.38 5.51 -23.46
CA ARG A 105 -9.82 6.62 -24.32
C ARG A 105 -9.55 6.34 -25.80
N SER A 106 -8.54 5.54 -26.07
CA SER A 106 -8.18 5.12 -27.43
C SER A 106 -7.70 3.67 -27.43
N PRO A 107 -7.74 2.98 -28.58
CA PRO A 107 -7.17 1.64 -28.70
C PRO A 107 -5.66 1.56 -28.42
N ALA A 108 -4.95 2.68 -28.52
CA ALA A 108 -3.51 2.75 -28.26
C ALA A 108 -3.16 2.83 -26.76
N GLU A 109 -4.12 3.17 -25.89
CA GLU A 109 -3.88 3.11 -24.45
C GLU A 109 -3.79 1.65 -23.98
N PRO A 110 -2.80 1.30 -23.12
CA PRO A 110 -2.74 -0.03 -22.55
C PRO A 110 -3.98 -0.31 -21.69
N GLU A 111 -4.44 -1.54 -21.72
CA GLU A 111 -5.46 -2.00 -20.79
C GLU A 111 -4.80 -2.24 -19.42
N THR A 112 -5.44 -1.77 -18.36
CA THR A 112 -4.93 -1.92 -16.99
C THR A 112 -6.04 -2.44 -16.10
N TRP A 113 -5.78 -3.56 -15.47
CA TRP A 113 -6.62 -4.18 -14.47
C TRP A 113 -5.89 -4.23 -13.13
N ALA A 114 -6.57 -3.89 -12.07
CA ALA A 114 -6.09 -4.08 -10.71
C ALA A 114 -7.09 -4.92 -9.93
N ALA A 115 -6.61 -5.69 -8.96
CA ALA A 115 -7.48 -6.37 -8.02
C ALA A 115 -6.96 -6.21 -6.60
N HIS A 116 -7.91 -6.24 -5.65
CA HIS A 116 -7.64 -6.19 -4.23
C HIS A 116 -8.41 -7.28 -3.51
N LEU A 117 -7.70 -8.09 -2.72
CA LEU A 117 -8.26 -9.22 -1.98
C LEU A 117 -7.65 -9.32 -0.59
N ALA A 118 -8.31 -10.07 0.29
CA ALA A 118 -7.79 -10.35 1.62
C ALA A 118 -7.83 -11.85 1.90
N VAL A 119 -6.72 -12.37 2.44
CA VAL A 119 -6.59 -13.75 2.90
C VAL A 119 -6.45 -13.73 4.42
N VAL A 120 -7.31 -14.48 5.12
CA VAL A 120 -7.33 -14.54 6.57
C VAL A 120 -6.78 -15.89 7.03
N GLU A 121 -5.81 -15.84 7.93
CA GLU A 121 -5.30 -16.98 8.65
C GLU A 121 -5.67 -16.82 10.13
N GLY A 122 -6.72 -17.51 10.55
CA GLY A 122 -7.32 -17.42 11.89
C GLY A 122 -8.83 -17.56 11.86
N GLU A 123 -9.48 -17.22 12.98
CA GLU A 123 -10.94 -17.24 13.12
C GLU A 123 -11.54 -15.96 12.54
N GLU A 124 -12.22 -16.08 11.40
CA GLU A 124 -12.97 -15.00 10.78
C GLU A 124 -14.41 -14.98 11.27
N THR A 125 -14.96 -13.78 11.52
CA THR A 125 -16.36 -13.60 11.95
C THR A 125 -17.09 -12.65 11.02
N GLY A 126 -18.29 -13.03 10.60
CA GLY A 126 -19.11 -12.24 9.67
C GLY A 126 -18.67 -12.36 8.21
N GLU A 127 -19.40 -11.68 7.35
CA GLU A 127 -19.14 -11.65 5.91
C GLU A 127 -18.12 -10.55 5.55
N PRO A 128 -17.38 -10.71 4.45
CA PRO A 128 -16.55 -9.64 3.91
C PRO A 128 -17.38 -8.41 3.55
N GLU A 129 -16.89 -7.24 3.92
CA GLU A 129 -17.51 -5.98 3.54
C GLU A 129 -16.58 -5.22 2.60
N ILE A 130 -17.14 -4.57 1.58
CA ILE A 130 -16.38 -3.79 0.62
C ILE A 130 -16.96 -2.39 0.41
N GLU A 131 -16.11 -1.46 -0.03
CA GLU A 131 -16.52 -0.14 -0.49
C GLU A 131 -15.61 0.31 -1.64
N THR A 132 -16.21 0.84 -2.69
CA THR A 132 -15.43 1.40 -3.80
C THR A 132 -15.70 2.89 -4.04
N ASP A 133 -16.60 3.49 -3.28
CA ASP A 133 -16.87 4.92 -3.32
C ASP A 133 -16.18 5.64 -2.16
N ARG A 134 -15.19 6.48 -2.48
CA ARG A 134 -14.45 7.28 -1.50
C ARG A 134 -15.35 8.16 -0.64
N ALA A 135 -16.38 8.77 -1.25
CA ALA A 135 -17.28 9.64 -0.52
C ALA A 135 -18.10 8.88 0.54
N ARG A 136 -18.48 7.64 0.26
CA ARG A 136 -19.16 6.77 1.23
C ARG A 136 -18.22 6.27 2.31
N PHE A 137 -16.96 5.98 1.95
CA PHE A 137 -15.95 5.54 2.91
C PHE A 137 -15.56 6.66 3.88
N LEU A 138 -15.23 7.86 3.37
CA LEU A 138 -14.78 8.97 4.18
C LEU A 138 -15.93 9.67 4.90
N GLY A 139 -17.06 9.88 4.22
CA GLY A 139 -18.14 10.70 4.70
C GLY A 139 -17.98 12.19 4.36
N ARG A 140 -19.08 12.92 4.44
CA ARG A 140 -19.11 14.35 4.13
C ARG A 140 -18.36 15.17 5.18
N GLY A 141 -17.42 16.01 4.73
CA GLY A 141 -16.63 16.89 5.61
C GLY A 141 -15.58 16.17 6.45
N ARG A 142 -15.31 14.90 6.15
CA ARG A 142 -14.28 14.10 6.81
C ARG A 142 -13.14 13.77 5.83
N ASP A 143 -12.02 13.36 6.37
CA ASP A 143 -10.86 12.93 5.60
C ASP A 143 -10.39 11.50 6.02
N VAL A 144 -9.26 11.06 5.50
CA VAL A 144 -8.69 9.75 5.83
C VAL A 144 -8.26 9.61 7.30
N ARG A 145 -8.25 10.69 8.10
CA ARG A 145 -7.90 10.66 9.53
C ARG A 145 -9.08 10.28 10.40
N ASP A 146 -10.30 10.58 9.92
CA ASP A 146 -11.54 10.30 10.63
C ASP A 146 -12.64 9.73 9.71
N PRO A 147 -12.33 8.69 8.89
CA PRO A 147 -13.30 8.16 7.93
C PRO A 147 -14.52 7.58 8.64
N ILE A 148 -15.72 7.95 8.17
CA ILE A 148 -16.99 7.50 8.75
C ILE A 148 -17.10 5.98 8.82
N ALA A 149 -16.57 5.31 7.81
CA ALA A 149 -16.56 3.85 7.71
C ALA A 149 -15.83 3.16 8.89
N VAL A 150 -14.81 3.82 9.47
CA VAL A 150 -14.02 3.29 10.57
C VAL A 150 -14.48 3.85 11.92
N MET A 151 -14.74 5.17 11.96
CA MET A 151 -15.03 5.86 13.22
C MET A 151 -16.41 5.56 13.78
N ASP A 152 -17.41 5.40 12.92
CA ASP A 152 -18.80 5.19 13.34
C ASP A 152 -19.17 3.70 13.44
N GLY A 153 -18.25 2.77 13.09
CA GLY A 153 -18.48 1.31 13.10
C GLY A 153 -19.61 0.86 12.17
N ARG A 154 -19.92 1.64 11.14
CA ARG A 154 -20.98 1.30 10.17
C ARG A 154 -20.49 0.24 9.21
N PRO A 155 -21.37 -0.68 8.77
CA PRO A 155 -21.07 -1.60 7.67
C PRO A 155 -20.67 -0.82 6.41
N LEU A 156 -19.74 -1.36 5.65
CA LEU A 156 -19.45 -0.85 4.30
C LEU A 156 -20.66 -1.13 3.39
N SER A 157 -20.90 -0.27 2.41
CA SER A 157 -22.14 -0.31 1.63
C SER A 157 -22.14 -1.33 0.48
N ASN A 158 -21.03 -2.01 0.27
CA ASN A 158 -20.82 -2.96 -0.84
C ASN A 158 -21.07 -2.32 -2.22
N THR A 159 -20.79 -1.02 -2.35
CA THR A 159 -20.91 -0.29 -3.61
C THR A 159 -19.83 -0.72 -4.58
N VAL A 160 -20.24 -1.00 -5.83
CA VAL A 160 -19.36 -1.29 -6.97
C VAL A 160 -19.88 -0.58 -8.22
N GLY A 161 -19.09 -0.58 -9.28
CA GLY A 161 -19.43 0.01 -10.57
C GLY A 161 -18.70 1.31 -10.83
N THR A 162 -19.39 2.28 -11.43
CA THR A 162 -18.83 3.61 -11.72
C THR A 162 -19.18 4.57 -10.60
N VAL A 163 -18.14 5.09 -9.94
CA VAL A 163 -18.26 6.11 -8.88
C VAL A 163 -17.41 7.33 -9.23
N LEU A 164 -17.65 8.46 -8.57
CA LEU A 164 -16.90 9.70 -8.87
C LEU A 164 -15.44 9.64 -8.45
N ASP A 165 -15.15 8.98 -7.33
CA ASP A 165 -13.81 8.89 -6.76
C ASP A 165 -13.59 7.46 -6.24
N PRO A 166 -13.04 6.56 -7.07
CA PRO A 166 -12.94 5.14 -6.76
C PRO A 166 -11.83 4.82 -5.77
N VAL A 167 -12.11 3.87 -4.88
CA VAL A 167 -11.17 3.32 -3.92
C VAL A 167 -11.27 1.80 -3.88
N PHE A 168 -10.23 1.16 -3.37
CA PHE A 168 -10.32 -0.17 -2.79
C PHE A 168 -10.44 -0.03 -1.27
N ALA A 169 -11.54 -0.51 -0.72
CA ALA A 169 -11.68 -0.74 0.71
C ALA A 169 -12.30 -2.11 0.94
N LEU A 170 -11.63 -2.93 1.73
CA LEU A 170 -12.04 -4.27 2.06
C LEU A 170 -11.89 -4.46 3.57
N ARG A 171 -12.96 -4.93 4.22
CA ARG A 171 -13.00 -5.17 5.66
C ARG A 171 -13.14 -6.66 5.95
N ARG A 172 -12.32 -7.11 6.89
CA ARG A 172 -12.42 -8.43 7.53
C ARG A 172 -12.58 -8.26 9.03
N ARG A 173 -13.41 -9.09 9.63
CA ARG A 173 -13.58 -9.14 11.09
C ARG A 173 -13.00 -10.45 11.59
N VAL A 174 -12.11 -10.35 12.58
CA VAL A 174 -11.38 -11.49 13.12
C VAL A 174 -11.59 -11.60 14.63
N ARG A 175 -11.63 -12.83 15.12
CA ARG A 175 -11.70 -13.15 16.54
C ARG A 175 -10.37 -13.70 17.03
N ILE A 176 -9.83 -13.09 18.09
CA ILE A 176 -8.50 -13.37 18.59
C ILE A 176 -8.59 -13.80 20.06
N PRO A 177 -8.50 -15.10 20.35
CA PRO A 177 -8.45 -15.60 21.71
C PRO A 177 -7.18 -15.12 22.47
N PRO A 178 -7.18 -15.19 23.82
CA PRO A 178 -5.99 -14.93 24.63
C PRO A 178 -4.77 -15.74 24.17
N GLY A 179 -3.61 -15.09 24.07
CA GLY A 179 -2.34 -15.70 23.67
C GLY A 179 -2.27 -16.12 22.19
N ARG A 180 -3.25 -15.73 21.35
CA ARG A 180 -3.27 -16.08 19.91
C ARG A 180 -2.94 -14.88 19.03
N THR A 181 -2.48 -15.21 17.82
CA THR A 181 -2.25 -14.27 16.73
C THR A 181 -3.10 -14.66 15.55
N VAL A 182 -3.63 -13.68 14.83
CA VAL A 182 -4.33 -13.83 13.56
C VAL A 182 -3.58 -13.02 12.51
N HIS A 183 -3.50 -13.53 11.28
CA HIS A 183 -2.87 -12.83 10.16
C HIS A 183 -3.93 -12.52 9.09
N VAL A 184 -3.89 -11.31 8.58
CA VAL A 184 -4.70 -10.89 7.42
C VAL A 184 -3.78 -10.28 6.38
N ALA A 185 -3.67 -10.93 5.24
CA ALA A 185 -2.86 -10.47 4.11
C ALA A 185 -3.75 -9.78 3.07
N PHE A 186 -3.56 -8.48 2.90
CA PHE A 186 -4.22 -7.70 1.84
C PHE A 186 -3.30 -7.64 0.63
N TRP A 187 -3.72 -8.24 -0.47
CA TRP A 187 -3.00 -8.23 -1.74
C TRP A 187 -3.59 -7.18 -2.67
N THR A 188 -2.71 -6.46 -3.35
CA THR A 188 -3.05 -5.61 -4.49
C THR A 188 -2.25 -6.09 -5.67
N VAL A 189 -2.91 -6.49 -6.75
CA VAL A 189 -2.29 -7.06 -7.94
C VAL A 189 -2.70 -6.27 -9.17
N VAL A 190 -1.81 -6.20 -10.18
CA VAL A 190 -2.04 -5.48 -11.43
C VAL A 190 -1.72 -6.39 -12.62
N ALA A 191 -2.49 -6.28 -13.69
CA ALA A 191 -2.26 -7.02 -14.93
C ALA A 191 -2.78 -6.25 -16.14
N SER A 192 -2.43 -6.73 -17.34
CA SER A 192 -2.83 -6.12 -18.62
C SER A 192 -4.18 -6.62 -19.13
N SER A 193 -4.77 -7.64 -18.50
CA SER A 193 -6.08 -8.16 -18.88
C SER A 193 -6.88 -8.61 -17.66
N ARG A 194 -8.20 -8.74 -17.85
CA ARG A 194 -9.09 -9.27 -16.82
C ARG A 194 -8.77 -10.74 -16.49
N THR A 195 -8.39 -11.53 -17.46
CA THR A 195 -8.04 -12.94 -17.25
C THR A 195 -6.77 -13.02 -16.40
N ASP A 196 -5.72 -12.31 -16.78
CA ASP A 196 -4.44 -12.34 -16.07
C ASP A 196 -4.59 -11.84 -14.61
N VAL A 197 -5.41 -10.80 -14.37
CA VAL A 197 -5.62 -10.32 -13.00
C VAL A 197 -6.39 -11.33 -12.15
N LEU A 198 -7.33 -12.08 -12.73
CA LEU A 198 -8.02 -13.16 -12.03
C LEU A 198 -7.10 -14.34 -11.73
N ASP A 199 -6.18 -14.69 -12.64
CA ASP A 199 -5.16 -15.71 -12.41
C ASP A 199 -4.21 -15.31 -11.29
N LEU A 200 -3.85 -14.01 -11.20
CA LEU A 200 -3.09 -13.49 -10.07
C LEU A 200 -3.88 -13.53 -8.76
N VAL A 201 -5.17 -13.21 -8.78
CA VAL A 201 -6.03 -13.33 -7.60
C VAL A 201 -6.07 -14.77 -7.10
N ASP A 202 -6.26 -15.75 -7.98
CA ASP A 202 -6.27 -17.17 -7.64
C ASP A 202 -4.92 -17.61 -7.04
N LYS A 203 -3.81 -17.21 -7.66
CA LYS A 203 -2.45 -17.48 -7.20
C LYS A 203 -2.18 -16.97 -5.78
N HIS A 204 -2.72 -15.81 -5.42
CA HIS A 204 -2.47 -15.15 -4.14
C HIS A 204 -3.55 -15.39 -3.09
N HIS A 205 -4.57 -16.20 -3.40
CA HIS A 205 -5.63 -16.56 -2.45
C HIS A 205 -5.20 -17.62 -1.41
N ASP A 206 -4.04 -18.24 -1.61
CA ASP A 206 -3.48 -19.23 -0.71
C ASP A 206 -2.81 -18.56 0.51
N THR A 207 -3.00 -19.12 1.70
CA THR A 207 -2.38 -18.65 2.95
C THR A 207 -0.86 -18.69 2.92
N THR A 208 -0.26 -19.59 2.14
CA THR A 208 1.20 -19.72 1.97
C THR A 208 1.79 -18.70 1.00
N ALA A 209 0.96 -17.99 0.25
CA ALA A 209 1.40 -17.04 -0.77
C ALA A 209 2.27 -15.91 -0.19
N PHE A 210 1.95 -15.46 1.03
CA PHE A 210 2.75 -14.43 1.70
C PHE A 210 4.16 -14.92 2.01
N ASP A 211 4.31 -16.07 2.62
CA ASP A 211 5.62 -16.60 3.02
C ASP A 211 6.50 -16.90 1.79
N ARG A 212 5.88 -17.35 0.70
CA ARG A 212 6.57 -17.50 -0.59
C ARG A 212 7.05 -16.16 -1.12
N ALA A 213 6.21 -15.13 -1.16
CA ALA A 213 6.59 -13.80 -1.62
C ALA A 213 7.70 -13.20 -0.75
N ALA A 214 7.63 -13.35 0.57
CA ALA A 214 8.64 -12.91 1.52
C ALA A 214 10.00 -13.57 1.27
N THR A 215 10.00 -14.90 1.11
CA THR A 215 11.21 -15.66 0.83
C THR A 215 11.85 -15.24 -0.49
N LEU A 216 11.05 -15.06 -1.53
CA LEU A 216 11.54 -14.66 -2.84
C LEU A 216 12.04 -13.21 -2.85
N ALA A 217 11.34 -12.28 -2.18
CA ALA A 217 11.78 -10.90 -2.07
C ALA A 217 13.13 -10.79 -1.35
N TRP A 218 13.28 -11.50 -0.23
CA TRP A 218 14.55 -11.57 0.48
C TRP A 218 15.67 -12.16 -0.38
N THR A 219 15.40 -13.29 -1.05
CA THR A 219 16.39 -13.96 -1.90
C THR A 219 16.83 -13.04 -3.04
N GLN A 220 15.89 -12.39 -3.71
CA GLN A 220 16.19 -11.46 -4.80
C GLN A 220 17.01 -10.26 -4.31
N ALA A 221 16.68 -9.70 -3.15
CA ALA A 221 17.46 -8.62 -2.56
C ALA A 221 18.91 -9.04 -2.32
N GLN A 222 19.14 -10.23 -1.71
CA GLN A 222 20.49 -10.74 -1.47
C GLN A 222 21.27 -10.97 -2.78
N VAL A 223 20.62 -11.53 -3.80
CA VAL A 223 21.25 -11.73 -5.12
C VAL A 223 21.63 -10.40 -5.75
N GLN A 224 20.76 -9.40 -5.70
CA GLN A 224 21.03 -8.07 -6.25
C GLN A 224 22.19 -7.37 -5.52
N LEU A 225 22.19 -7.38 -4.19
CA LEU A 225 23.28 -6.79 -3.40
C LEU A 225 24.63 -7.49 -3.69
N SER A 226 24.63 -8.81 -3.74
CA SER A 226 25.82 -9.59 -4.09
C SER A 226 26.33 -9.26 -5.49
N HIS A 227 25.42 -9.12 -6.46
CA HIS A 227 25.78 -8.76 -7.84
C HIS A 227 26.38 -7.36 -7.95
N LEU A 228 25.87 -6.42 -7.16
CA LEU A 228 26.35 -5.03 -7.11
C LEU A 228 27.62 -4.87 -6.25
N GLY A 229 27.98 -5.87 -5.47
CA GLY A 229 29.08 -5.79 -4.51
C GLY A 229 28.82 -4.82 -3.36
N VAL A 230 27.53 -4.61 -3.03
CA VAL A 230 27.06 -3.70 -1.98
C VAL A 230 26.75 -4.52 -0.73
N ASP A 231 27.26 -4.09 0.41
CA ASP A 231 26.91 -4.71 1.68
C ASP A 231 25.61 -4.15 2.27
N PRO A 232 25.00 -4.81 3.29
CA PRO A 232 23.72 -4.37 3.85
C PRO A 232 23.76 -2.97 4.49
N GLU A 233 24.90 -2.50 5.02
CA GLU A 233 25.03 -1.16 5.61
C GLU A 233 25.01 -0.09 4.51
N GLU A 234 25.74 -0.33 3.42
CA GLU A 234 25.71 0.52 2.23
C GLU A 234 24.33 0.54 1.57
N ALA A 235 23.67 -0.62 1.46
CA ALA A 235 22.32 -0.72 0.93
C ALA A 235 21.33 0.14 1.75
N ASN A 236 21.40 0.08 3.07
CA ASN A 236 20.57 0.90 3.96
C ASN A 236 20.86 2.42 3.77
N LEU A 237 22.12 2.78 3.63
CA LEU A 237 22.53 4.18 3.34
C LEU A 237 21.93 4.65 2.01
N PHE A 238 22.04 3.85 0.96
CA PHE A 238 21.51 4.18 -0.36
C PHE A 238 19.99 4.28 -0.37
N GLN A 239 19.26 3.38 0.31
CA GLN A 239 17.81 3.47 0.46
C GLN A 239 17.37 4.76 1.15
N ARG A 240 18.07 5.16 2.22
CA ARG A 240 17.79 6.42 2.93
C ARG A 240 18.02 7.62 2.03
N LEU A 241 19.12 7.65 1.28
CA LEU A 241 19.43 8.72 0.33
C LEU A 241 18.38 8.76 -0.80
N ALA A 242 18.05 7.61 -1.39
CA ALA A 242 17.04 7.51 -2.45
C ALA A 242 15.68 8.03 -1.98
N GLY A 243 15.27 7.72 -0.75
CA GLY A 243 14.05 8.24 -0.16
C GLY A 243 14.01 9.79 -0.11
N HIS A 244 15.13 10.44 0.22
CA HIS A 244 15.22 11.90 0.22
C HIS A 244 15.17 12.51 -1.18
N LEU A 245 15.76 11.84 -2.18
CA LEU A 245 15.75 12.30 -3.58
C LEU A 245 14.39 12.12 -4.22
N ILE A 246 13.82 10.92 -4.14
CA ILE A 246 12.53 10.56 -4.78
C ILE A 246 11.37 11.38 -4.22
N TYR A 247 11.34 11.56 -2.90
CA TYR A 247 10.24 12.27 -2.21
C TYR A 247 10.57 13.71 -1.84
N ALA A 248 11.65 14.29 -2.41
CA ALA A 248 12.09 15.66 -2.17
C ALA A 248 12.12 16.04 -0.67
N GLY A 249 12.76 15.21 0.14
CA GLY A 249 12.81 15.32 1.60
C GLY A 249 13.22 16.72 2.07
N PRO A 250 12.36 17.45 2.83
CA PRO A 250 12.64 18.84 3.21
C PRO A 250 13.91 18.98 4.08
N GLY A 251 14.30 17.94 4.82
CA GLY A 251 15.51 17.92 5.64
C GLY A 251 16.82 18.00 4.84
N MET A 252 16.79 17.63 3.56
CA MET A 252 17.96 17.71 2.66
C MET A 252 18.01 19.03 1.89
N ARG A 253 17.01 19.89 2.00
CA ARG A 253 17.00 21.18 1.31
C ARG A 253 17.95 22.17 1.99
N PRO A 254 18.81 22.86 1.22
CA PRO A 254 19.62 23.96 1.77
C PRO A 254 18.72 25.06 2.34
N SER A 255 19.22 25.79 3.34
CA SER A 255 18.51 26.95 3.85
C SER A 255 18.30 28.00 2.74
N SER A 256 17.26 28.82 2.85
CA SER A 256 16.98 29.89 1.90
C SER A 256 18.19 30.85 1.73
N GLY A 257 18.96 31.06 2.80
CA GLY A 257 20.19 31.87 2.76
C GLY A 257 21.28 31.19 1.93
N THR A 258 21.41 29.86 2.02
CA THR A 258 22.38 29.09 1.21
C THR A 258 21.97 29.09 -0.27
N ILE A 259 20.70 28.90 -0.56
CA ILE A 259 20.16 28.92 -1.94
C ILE A 259 20.42 30.29 -2.59
N ARG A 260 20.17 31.40 -1.85
CA ARG A 260 20.40 32.76 -2.37
C ARG A 260 21.86 33.06 -2.62
N ARG A 261 22.78 32.47 -1.88
CA ARG A 261 24.23 32.63 -2.07
C ARG A 261 24.82 31.68 -3.11
N GLY A 262 24.09 30.62 -3.44
CA GLY A 262 24.49 29.67 -4.45
C GLY A 262 24.50 30.31 -5.83
N GLY A 263 25.54 30.06 -6.60
CA GLY A 263 25.69 30.58 -7.95
C GLY A 263 24.74 30.01 -8.99
N GLY A 264 23.85 29.09 -8.58
CA GLY A 264 22.64 28.63 -9.27
C GLY A 264 22.75 28.12 -10.71
N ALA A 265 23.93 27.67 -11.14
CA ALA A 265 24.11 27.28 -12.53
C ALA A 265 24.75 25.90 -12.67
N PRO A 266 24.39 25.14 -13.73
CA PRO A 266 24.98 23.85 -14.10
C PRO A 266 26.54 23.84 -14.04
N PRO A 267 27.27 24.92 -14.40
CA PRO A 267 28.73 24.94 -14.26
C PRO A 267 29.28 24.66 -12.86
N GLY A 268 28.52 24.96 -11.81
CA GLY A 268 28.90 24.62 -10.43
C GLY A 268 28.90 23.12 -10.16
N LEU A 269 28.08 22.35 -10.87
CA LEU A 269 28.02 20.90 -10.78
C LEU A 269 29.12 20.22 -11.57
N TRP A 270 29.57 20.83 -12.65
CA TRP A 270 30.63 20.28 -13.51
C TRP A 270 31.97 20.13 -12.77
N SER A 271 32.27 21.04 -11.86
CA SER A 271 33.47 20.93 -10.99
C SER A 271 33.42 19.69 -10.08
N GLN A 272 32.22 19.11 -9.87
CA GLN A 272 31.99 17.90 -9.08
C GLN A 272 31.76 16.66 -9.97
N GLY A 273 31.98 16.78 -11.28
CA GLY A 273 31.76 15.69 -12.23
C GLY A 273 30.29 15.38 -12.55
N ILE A 274 29.38 16.29 -12.20
CA ILE A 274 27.92 16.14 -12.44
C ILE A 274 27.53 16.99 -13.64
N SER A 275 27.02 16.39 -14.72
CA SER A 275 26.65 17.11 -15.95
C SER A 275 25.47 18.08 -15.76
N GLY A 276 24.54 17.73 -14.88
CA GLY A 276 23.30 18.51 -14.67
C GLY A 276 22.28 18.38 -15.81
N ASP A 277 22.50 17.47 -16.76
CA ASP A 277 21.59 17.22 -17.87
C ASP A 277 20.35 16.41 -17.42
N LEU A 278 20.46 15.71 -16.31
CA LEU A 278 19.36 15.02 -15.67
C LEU A 278 18.98 15.76 -14.38
N PRO A 279 17.69 16.02 -14.15
CA PRO A 279 17.24 16.57 -12.86
C PRO A 279 17.56 15.58 -11.75
N ILE A 280 18.26 16.05 -10.75
CA ILE A 280 18.51 15.32 -9.50
C ILE A 280 17.39 15.63 -8.52
#